data_93738b606e1b129bb25a5b9bff0cb4bd
#
_entry.id   93738b606e1b129bb25a5b9bff0cb4bd
#
_cell.length_a   1.000
_cell.length_b   1.000
_cell.length_c   1.000
_cell.angle_alpha   90.00
_cell.angle_beta   90.00
_cell.angle_gamma   90.00
#
_symmetry.space_group_name_H-M   'P 1'
#
loop_
_entity.id
_entity.type
_entity.pdbx_description
1 polymer ?
#
loop_
_entity_poly.entity_id
_entity_poly.type
_entity_poly.pdbx_seq_one_letter_code
_entity_poly.pdbx_strand_id
1 'polypeptide(L)'
;MALLEAKSLTKVVVPSSLIENPSPGNLQSTRLALHVTEDRSSCFVYIASGCHVYKVQIRMDDSLVSKGKESLLIPEHSQVMDSSVLTRCPHRSEVQSVVLAETDSNAYMVLGSVDSYGHLIVSKLDTSGKDVERLTYSVLPQDCGVGEVSWAGLCFNPSQWSMAAVARSFSKSIDVYDQDIHLRTLRTLWYPSSLNFIQNLSHVNGSSNIVAVTEGCQLTIWDLRMKENGGLLHRICGSVGDILYAVCSSSTGNIAVAGADRTVTIYDPRRWSALSRWVHCSKYEITGLAFSSIDSNYIYVQGVDYEVFCGQWRESSKVFSFRGDSNWLGFSKCSNRDVLGGWSDSGSIFVADVVAKRD
;
A
#
# COMPACT_ATOMS: atom_id res chain seq x y z
N MET A 1 18.26 5.79 18.90
CA MET A 1 16.98 5.40 18.30
C MET A 1 16.07 6.61 18.36
N ALA A 2 15.58 7.06 17.21
CA ALA A 2 14.62 8.17 17.21
C ALA A 2 13.28 7.65 17.78
N LEU A 3 12.72 8.32 18.76
CA LEU A 3 11.39 8.00 19.26
C LEU A 3 10.37 8.59 18.28
N LEU A 4 9.45 7.78 17.75
CA LEU A 4 8.40 8.28 16.87
C LEU A 4 7.20 8.77 17.67
N GLU A 5 6.61 9.87 17.21
CA GLU A 5 5.33 10.36 17.73
C GLU A 5 4.44 10.87 16.60
N ALA A 6 3.13 10.72 16.77
CA ALA A 6 2.17 11.36 15.88
C ALA A 6 2.11 12.86 16.21
N LYS A 7 2.37 13.70 15.20
CA LYS A 7 2.26 15.15 15.26
C LYS A 7 0.79 15.59 15.14
N SER A 8 0.08 15.04 14.14
CA SER A 8 -1.32 15.32 13.89
C SER A 8 -2.07 14.09 13.42
N LEU A 9 -3.37 14.08 13.63
CA LEU A 9 -4.32 13.13 13.03
C LEU A 9 -5.55 13.90 12.60
N THR A 10 -5.79 13.96 11.30
CA THR A 10 -6.89 14.69 10.69
C THR A 10 -7.93 13.72 10.14
N LYS A 11 -9.21 13.97 10.38
CA LYS A 11 -10.34 13.27 9.77
C LYS A 11 -11.10 14.21 8.85
N VAL A 12 -11.35 13.76 7.63
CA VAL A 12 -12.11 14.49 6.62
C VAL A 12 -13.22 13.59 6.09
N VAL A 13 -14.42 14.13 5.94
CA VAL A 13 -15.53 13.41 5.29
C VAL A 13 -15.63 13.89 3.85
N VAL A 14 -15.54 12.97 2.92
CA VAL A 14 -15.71 13.26 1.49
C VAL A 14 -17.21 13.31 1.19
N PRO A 15 -17.71 14.38 0.56
CA PRO A 15 -19.14 14.49 0.24
C PRO A 15 -19.60 13.33 -0.66
N SER A 16 -20.72 12.72 -0.32
CA SER A 16 -21.32 11.61 -1.08
C SER A 16 -21.70 11.96 -2.53
N SER A 17 -21.83 13.27 -2.83
CA SER A 17 -22.05 13.76 -4.19
C SER A 17 -20.83 13.63 -5.10
N LEU A 18 -19.65 13.41 -4.55
CA LEU A 18 -18.37 13.30 -5.28
C LEU A 18 -17.93 11.86 -5.51
N ILE A 19 -18.43 10.93 -4.73
CA ILE A 19 -18.02 9.53 -4.79
C ILE A 19 -19.26 8.67 -5.05
N GLU A 20 -19.24 7.90 -6.12
CA GLU A 20 -20.21 6.81 -6.29
C GLU A 20 -20.15 5.90 -5.06
N ASN A 21 -21.30 5.35 -4.66
CA ASN A 21 -21.37 4.47 -3.49
C ASN A 21 -20.21 3.48 -3.50
N PRO A 22 -19.31 3.53 -2.52
CA PRO A 22 -18.20 2.61 -2.47
C PRO A 22 -18.78 1.21 -2.39
N SER A 23 -18.45 0.35 -3.34
CA SER A 23 -18.77 -1.06 -3.19
C SER A 23 -18.05 -1.62 -1.97
N PRO A 24 -18.65 -2.58 -1.27
CA PRO A 24 -18.01 -3.19 -0.12
C PRO A 24 -16.61 -3.66 -0.51
N GLY A 25 -15.60 -3.20 0.24
CA GLY A 25 -14.21 -3.52 -0.02
C GLY A 25 -13.94 -5.02 0.14
N ASN A 26 -12.86 -5.46 -0.46
CA ASN A 26 -12.24 -6.73 -0.14
C ASN A 26 -11.45 -6.59 1.18
N LEU A 27 -10.94 -7.68 1.70
CA LEU A 27 -10.04 -7.66 2.87
C LEU A 27 -8.78 -6.82 2.62
N GLN A 28 -8.35 -6.69 1.36
CA GLN A 28 -7.19 -5.91 0.97
C GLN A 28 -7.54 -4.41 0.90
N SER A 29 -6.90 -3.63 1.74
CA SER A 29 -7.07 -2.17 1.82
C SER A 29 -6.12 -1.43 0.84
N THR A 30 -6.30 -1.65 -0.47
CA THR A 30 -5.38 -1.16 -1.52
C THR A 30 -5.92 -0.01 -2.36
N ARG A 31 -7.09 0.56 -2.00
CA ARG A 31 -7.79 1.57 -2.81
C ARG A 31 -7.42 3.02 -2.46
N LEU A 32 -6.26 3.22 -1.86
CA LEU A 32 -5.75 4.54 -1.50
C LEU A 32 -4.26 4.65 -1.75
N ALA A 33 -3.85 5.80 -2.29
CA ALA A 33 -2.47 6.26 -2.31
C ALA A 33 -2.42 7.73 -1.90
N LEU A 34 -1.29 8.22 -1.40
CA LEU A 34 -1.17 9.60 -0.96
C LEU A 34 0.20 10.20 -1.27
N HIS A 35 0.20 11.52 -1.46
CA HIS A 35 1.39 12.34 -1.63
C HIS A 35 1.26 13.62 -0.80
N VAL A 36 2.37 14.04 -0.20
CA VAL A 36 2.44 15.24 0.62
C VAL A 36 3.30 16.28 -0.09
N THR A 37 2.83 17.52 -0.17
CA THR A 37 3.59 18.63 -0.74
C THR A 37 4.92 18.84 -0.01
N GLU A 38 5.91 19.42 -0.68
CA GLU A 38 7.23 19.65 -0.10
C GLU A 38 7.17 20.53 1.16
N ASP A 39 6.30 21.53 1.14
CA ASP A 39 6.07 22.46 2.26
C ASP A 39 5.24 21.87 3.41
N ARG A 40 4.73 20.63 3.26
CA ARG A 40 3.84 19.93 4.21
C ARG A 40 2.52 20.66 4.51
N SER A 41 2.12 21.61 3.68
CA SER A 41 0.84 22.33 3.88
C SER A 41 -0.36 21.52 3.46
N SER A 42 -0.18 20.60 2.51
CA SER A 42 -1.26 19.83 1.90
C SER A 42 -0.89 18.37 1.67
N CYS A 43 -1.88 17.52 1.79
CA CYS A 43 -1.82 16.11 1.41
C CYS A 43 -2.81 15.87 0.26
N PHE A 44 -2.33 15.31 -0.84
CA PHE A 44 -3.15 14.81 -1.92
C PHE A 44 -3.41 13.33 -1.70
N VAL A 45 -4.66 12.96 -1.57
CA VAL A 45 -5.12 11.58 -1.38
C VAL A 45 -5.84 11.13 -2.64
N TYR A 46 -5.42 10.01 -3.19
CA TYR A 46 -6.02 9.38 -4.35
C TYR A 46 -6.79 8.15 -3.88
N ILE A 47 -8.10 8.16 -4.08
CA ILE A 47 -9.00 7.09 -3.65
C ILE A 47 -9.72 6.49 -4.83
N ALA A 48 -9.87 5.17 -4.83
CA ALA A 48 -10.62 4.45 -5.86
C ALA A 48 -12.04 4.14 -5.38
N SER A 49 -13.04 4.53 -6.18
CA SER A 49 -14.42 4.17 -5.95
C SER A 49 -15.11 3.88 -7.28
N GLY A 50 -15.80 2.73 -7.36
CA GLY A 50 -16.31 2.24 -8.62
C GLY A 50 -15.22 2.08 -9.67
N CYS A 51 -15.43 2.58 -10.86
CA CYS A 51 -14.46 2.54 -11.96
C CYS A 51 -13.58 3.81 -12.06
N HIS A 52 -13.60 4.67 -11.05
CA HIS A 52 -12.90 5.96 -11.04
C HIS A 52 -11.87 6.06 -9.93
N VAL A 53 -10.88 6.91 -10.15
CA VAL A 53 -9.95 7.39 -9.12
C VAL A 53 -10.24 8.88 -8.89
N TYR A 54 -10.39 9.24 -7.63
CA TYR A 54 -10.65 10.60 -7.18
C TYR A 54 -9.41 11.16 -6.51
N LYS A 55 -9.11 12.42 -6.78
CA LYS A 55 -8.08 13.20 -6.08
C LYS A 55 -8.76 14.09 -5.06
N VAL A 56 -8.31 14.03 -3.83
CA VAL A 56 -8.81 14.83 -2.72
C VAL A 56 -7.64 15.59 -2.10
N GLN A 57 -7.74 16.89 -1.98
CA GLN A 57 -6.75 17.72 -1.31
C GLN A 57 -7.19 18.00 0.13
N ILE A 58 -6.33 17.69 1.08
CA ILE A 58 -6.53 17.87 2.50
C ILE A 58 -5.46 18.81 3.05
N ARG A 59 -5.87 19.82 3.83
CA ARG A 59 -4.93 20.66 4.56
C ARG A 59 -4.30 19.86 5.69
N MET A 60 -2.99 19.99 5.84
CA MET A 60 -2.26 19.47 6.97
C MET A 60 -2.05 20.60 7.97
N ASP A 61 -2.73 20.51 9.10
CA ASP A 61 -2.60 21.51 10.17
C ASP A 61 -1.50 21.10 11.16
N ASP A 62 -0.82 22.10 11.73
CA ASP A 62 0.20 21.90 12.77
C ASP A 62 -0.39 21.72 14.18
N SER A 63 -1.69 21.41 14.27
CA SER A 63 -2.36 21.18 15.53
C SER A 63 -1.81 19.94 16.23
N LEU A 64 -1.52 20.08 17.52
CA LEU A 64 -1.06 18.95 18.32
C LEU A 64 -2.18 17.94 18.52
N VAL A 65 -1.87 16.68 18.19
CA VAL A 65 -2.84 15.59 18.33
C VAL A 65 -3.22 15.35 19.80
N SER A 66 -4.52 15.25 20.05
CA SER A 66 -5.03 14.82 21.36
C SER A 66 -4.81 13.34 21.57
N LYS A 67 -4.32 12.96 22.76
CA LYS A 67 -4.10 11.56 23.14
C LYS A 67 -5.11 11.14 24.19
N GLY A 68 -5.83 10.05 23.91
CA GLY A 68 -6.69 9.36 24.87
C GLY A 68 -5.94 8.31 25.72
N LYS A 69 -6.68 7.38 26.28
CA LYS A 69 -6.10 6.23 27.02
C LYS A 69 -5.26 5.36 26.07
N GLU A 70 -4.22 4.73 26.63
CA GLU A 70 -3.35 3.79 25.89
C GLU A 70 -2.75 4.35 24.60
N SER A 71 -2.41 5.64 24.59
CA SER A 71 -1.86 6.34 23.42
C SER A 71 -2.77 6.29 22.17
N LEU A 72 -4.08 6.15 22.35
CA LEU A 72 -5.04 6.27 21.28
C LEU A 72 -5.13 7.75 20.84
N LEU A 73 -4.90 8.00 19.56
CA LEU A 73 -5.00 9.33 18.99
C LEU A 73 -6.45 9.66 18.68
N ILE A 74 -6.86 10.89 18.95
CA ILE A 74 -8.19 11.42 18.67
C ILE A 74 -8.09 12.30 17.43
N PRO A 75 -8.81 12.00 16.33
CA PRO A 75 -8.72 12.79 15.11
C PRO A 75 -9.37 14.15 15.26
N GLU A 76 -8.75 15.16 14.68
CA GLU A 76 -9.36 16.47 14.47
C GLU A 76 -10.14 16.49 13.16
N HIS A 77 -11.29 17.16 13.16
CA HIS A 77 -12.12 17.29 11.97
C HIS A 77 -11.64 18.44 11.10
N SER A 78 -11.43 18.17 9.82
CA SER A 78 -11.09 19.17 8.81
C SER A 78 -12.00 19.05 7.60
N GLN A 79 -11.84 19.94 6.63
CA GLN A 79 -12.63 19.96 5.41
C GLN A 79 -11.76 19.62 4.21
N VAL A 80 -12.39 19.06 3.18
CA VAL A 80 -11.80 18.90 1.86
C VAL A 80 -11.53 20.29 1.29
N MET A 81 -10.30 20.57 0.88
CA MET A 81 -9.94 21.84 0.23
C MET A 81 -10.39 21.85 -1.23
N ASP A 82 -10.10 20.76 -1.93
CA ASP A 82 -10.42 20.56 -3.33
C ASP A 82 -10.58 19.07 -3.63
N SER A 83 -11.39 18.76 -4.63
CA SER A 83 -11.58 17.39 -5.09
C SER A 83 -11.87 17.36 -6.57
N SER A 84 -11.26 16.42 -7.27
CA SER A 84 -11.48 16.20 -8.70
C SER A 84 -11.51 14.71 -9.02
N VAL A 85 -12.20 14.39 -10.12
CA VAL A 85 -12.22 13.04 -10.67
C VAL A 85 -11.13 12.95 -11.72
N LEU A 86 -10.28 11.92 -11.64
CA LEU A 86 -9.34 11.61 -12.69
C LEU A 86 -10.10 10.93 -13.84
N THR A 87 -10.60 11.73 -14.78
CA THR A 87 -11.63 11.33 -15.77
C THR A 87 -11.10 10.80 -17.08
N ARG A 88 -9.80 10.97 -17.38
CA ARG A 88 -9.28 10.73 -18.74
C ARG A 88 -9.27 9.28 -19.18
N CYS A 89 -9.25 8.34 -18.23
CA CYS A 89 -9.35 6.91 -18.52
C CYS A 89 -10.11 6.18 -17.41
N PRO A 90 -11.46 6.17 -17.44
CA PRO A 90 -12.21 5.35 -16.51
C PRO A 90 -11.90 3.87 -16.76
N HIS A 91 -11.75 3.11 -15.71
CA HIS A 91 -11.69 1.65 -15.79
C HIS A 91 -13.05 1.09 -16.24
N ARG A 92 -13.02 -0.08 -16.86
CA ARG A 92 -14.24 -0.78 -17.27
C ARG A 92 -14.92 -1.52 -16.12
N SER A 93 -14.19 -1.72 -15.04
CA SER A 93 -14.64 -2.42 -13.85
C SER A 93 -14.13 -1.68 -12.61
N GLU A 94 -14.53 -2.17 -11.44
CA GLU A 94 -14.18 -1.60 -10.16
C GLU A 94 -12.66 -1.59 -9.94
N VAL A 95 -12.11 -0.44 -9.59
CA VAL A 95 -10.69 -0.27 -9.26
C VAL A 95 -10.39 -0.94 -7.92
N GLN A 96 -9.43 -1.85 -7.91
CA GLN A 96 -9.05 -2.64 -6.74
C GLN A 96 -7.80 -2.12 -6.03
N SER A 97 -6.90 -1.48 -6.78
CA SER A 97 -5.64 -0.97 -6.20
C SER A 97 -5.21 0.32 -6.86
N VAL A 98 -4.69 1.23 -6.04
CA VAL A 98 -4.09 2.51 -6.45
C VAL A 98 -2.73 2.65 -5.80
N VAL A 99 -1.69 2.95 -6.58
CA VAL A 99 -0.32 3.08 -6.11
C VAL A 99 0.34 4.30 -6.75
N LEU A 100 1.09 5.05 -5.95
CA LEU A 100 1.96 6.13 -6.43
C LEU A 100 3.40 5.66 -6.48
N ALA A 101 4.12 6.08 -7.51
CA ALA A 101 5.56 5.91 -7.63
C ALA A 101 6.22 7.26 -7.93
N GLU A 102 7.38 7.47 -7.33
CA GLU A 102 8.23 8.63 -7.64
C GLU A 102 8.95 8.39 -8.96
N THR A 103 9.17 9.46 -9.72
CA THR A 103 9.99 9.42 -10.93
C THR A 103 11.37 10.01 -10.64
N ASP A 104 12.33 9.80 -11.55
CA ASP A 104 13.68 10.37 -11.45
C ASP A 104 13.68 11.91 -11.39
N SER A 105 12.59 12.52 -11.82
CA SER A 105 12.38 13.97 -11.77
C SER A 105 11.39 14.27 -10.65
N ASN A 106 11.79 15.06 -9.66
CA ASN A 106 10.91 15.50 -8.56
C ASN A 106 9.66 16.29 -9.02
N ALA A 107 9.59 16.68 -10.29
CA ALA A 107 8.47 17.44 -10.84
C ALA A 107 7.23 16.57 -11.13
N TYR A 108 7.38 15.27 -11.19
CA TYR A 108 6.30 14.36 -11.57
C TYR A 108 6.28 13.09 -10.72
N MET A 109 5.07 12.60 -10.51
CA MET A 109 4.81 11.28 -9.95
C MET A 109 4.03 10.44 -10.96
N VAL A 110 3.99 9.15 -10.75
CA VAL A 110 3.21 8.21 -11.54
C VAL A 110 2.14 7.60 -10.66
N LEU A 111 0.90 7.69 -11.09
CA LEU A 111 -0.24 7.03 -10.49
C LEU A 111 -0.59 5.80 -11.32
N GLY A 112 -0.50 4.64 -10.70
CA GLY A 112 -1.02 3.40 -11.26
C GLY A 112 -2.33 3.02 -10.59
N SER A 113 -3.28 2.56 -11.39
CA SER A 113 -4.53 1.97 -10.92
C SER A 113 -4.82 0.67 -11.66
N VAL A 114 -5.41 -0.30 -10.98
CA VAL A 114 -5.76 -1.59 -11.57
C VAL A 114 -7.18 -1.97 -11.17
N ASP A 115 -7.97 -2.42 -12.15
CA ASP A 115 -9.33 -2.90 -11.91
C ASP A 115 -9.39 -4.40 -11.63
N SER A 116 -10.57 -4.90 -11.32
CA SER A 116 -10.83 -6.27 -10.93
C SER A 116 -10.51 -7.34 -12.00
N TYR A 117 -10.30 -6.93 -13.25
CA TYR A 117 -9.85 -7.80 -14.33
C TYR A 117 -8.34 -7.69 -14.60
N GLY A 118 -7.63 -6.82 -13.85
CA GLY A 118 -6.20 -6.60 -14.02
C GLY A 118 -5.86 -5.60 -15.12
N HIS A 119 -6.82 -4.78 -15.60
CA HIS A 119 -6.53 -3.68 -16.49
C HIS A 119 -5.74 -2.61 -15.75
N LEU A 120 -4.48 -2.42 -16.14
CA LEU A 120 -3.56 -1.44 -15.58
C LEU A 120 -3.66 -0.14 -16.35
N ILE A 121 -3.87 0.96 -15.65
CA ILE A 121 -3.79 2.34 -16.19
C ILE A 121 -2.72 3.08 -15.40
N VAL A 122 -1.80 3.72 -16.11
CA VAL A 122 -0.71 4.51 -15.53
C VAL A 122 -0.76 5.93 -16.07
N SER A 123 -0.88 6.87 -15.15
CA SER A 123 -0.96 8.30 -15.42
C SER A 123 0.18 9.06 -14.77
N LYS A 124 0.72 10.05 -15.47
CA LYS A 124 1.72 10.97 -14.95
C LYS A 124 1.04 12.18 -14.33
N LEU A 125 1.39 12.48 -13.08
CA LEU A 125 0.84 13.57 -12.29
C LEU A 125 1.91 14.63 -12.04
N ASP A 126 1.51 15.89 -12.05
CA ASP A 126 2.35 17.00 -11.64
C ASP A 126 2.34 17.13 -10.10
N THR A 127 3.49 17.15 -9.47
CA THR A 127 3.64 17.32 -8.00
C THR A 127 3.20 18.70 -7.51
N SER A 128 3.15 19.71 -8.39
CA SER A 128 2.68 21.05 -8.04
C SER A 128 1.17 21.16 -7.84
N GLY A 129 0.43 20.08 -8.08
CA GLY A 129 -1.03 20.04 -7.92
C GLY A 129 -1.82 20.69 -9.05
N LYS A 130 -1.14 21.30 -10.05
CA LYS A 130 -1.82 21.79 -11.27
C LYS A 130 -2.22 20.57 -12.09
N ASP A 131 -3.50 20.46 -12.40
CA ASP A 131 -4.11 19.31 -13.06
C ASP A 131 -3.61 19.08 -14.49
N VAL A 132 -2.40 18.57 -14.62
CA VAL A 132 -1.90 18.04 -15.89
C VAL A 132 -1.72 16.55 -15.73
N GLU A 133 -2.84 15.83 -15.62
CA GLU A 133 -2.83 14.40 -15.78
C GLU A 133 -2.55 14.06 -17.25
N ARG A 134 -1.53 13.25 -17.47
CA ARG A 134 -1.22 12.67 -18.78
C ARG A 134 -1.24 11.17 -18.66
N LEU A 135 -2.15 10.53 -19.40
CA LEU A 135 -2.09 9.09 -19.60
C LEU A 135 -0.71 8.74 -20.14
N THR A 136 0.00 7.87 -19.44
CA THR A 136 1.30 7.38 -19.87
C THR A 136 1.13 6.13 -20.71
N TYR A 137 0.43 5.12 -20.15
CA TYR A 137 0.08 3.88 -20.87
C TYR A 137 -1.09 3.17 -20.18
N SER A 138 -1.69 2.24 -20.92
CA SER A 138 -2.77 1.38 -20.45
C SER A 138 -2.56 -0.02 -20.99
N VAL A 139 -2.66 -1.03 -20.13
CA VAL A 139 -2.38 -2.42 -20.49
C VAL A 139 -3.53 -3.32 -20.05
N LEU A 140 -4.04 -4.09 -20.99
CA LEU A 140 -5.01 -5.16 -20.72
C LEU A 140 -4.27 -6.50 -20.63
N PRO A 141 -4.61 -7.36 -19.66
CA PRO A 141 -4.10 -8.73 -19.64
C PRO A 141 -4.46 -9.47 -20.93
N GLN A 142 -3.62 -10.41 -21.36
CA GLN A 142 -3.86 -11.19 -22.58
C GLN A 142 -5.16 -12.02 -22.52
N ASP A 143 -5.56 -12.43 -21.31
CA ASP A 143 -6.78 -13.19 -21.03
C ASP A 143 -7.91 -12.30 -20.46
N CYS A 144 -7.92 -11.01 -20.83
CA CYS A 144 -8.91 -10.05 -20.36
C CYS A 144 -10.34 -10.49 -20.74
N GLY A 145 -11.24 -10.41 -19.77
CA GLY A 145 -12.64 -10.80 -19.94
C GLY A 145 -12.93 -12.29 -19.66
N VAL A 146 -11.91 -13.07 -19.31
CA VAL A 146 -12.08 -14.43 -18.83
C VAL A 146 -11.88 -14.44 -17.32
N GLY A 147 -12.90 -14.88 -16.58
CA GLY A 147 -12.83 -15.05 -15.15
C GLY A 147 -13.83 -14.22 -14.36
N GLU A 148 -13.80 -14.40 -13.05
CA GLU A 148 -14.65 -13.68 -12.13
C GLU A 148 -13.96 -12.40 -11.61
N VAL A 149 -14.78 -11.42 -11.26
CA VAL A 149 -14.35 -10.20 -10.57
C VAL A 149 -13.69 -10.58 -9.25
N SER A 150 -12.44 -10.19 -9.09
CA SER A 150 -11.66 -10.49 -7.89
C SER A 150 -10.67 -9.37 -7.58
N TRP A 151 -10.03 -9.46 -6.42
CA TRP A 151 -8.98 -8.53 -6.08
C TRP A 151 -7.82 -8.57 -7.09
N ALA A 152 -7.38 -7.39 -7.48
CA ALA A 152 -6.16 -7.17 -8.24
C ALA A 152 -5.26 -6.18 -7.50
N GLY A 153 -4.00 -6.57 -7.30
CA GLY A 153 -2.98 -5.77 -6.63
C GLY A 153 -1.97 -5.19 -7.59
N LEU A 154 -1.39 -4.06 -7.22
CA LEU A 154 -0.40 -3.37 -8.02
C LEU A 154 0.80 -3.00 -7.16
N CYS A 155 2.00 -3.15 -7.68
CA CYS A 155 3.19 -2.49 -7.15
C CYS A 155 4.13 -2.07 -8.29
N PHE A 156 4.81 -0.94 -8.09
CA PHE A 156 5.89 -0.48 -8.98
C PHE A 156 7.24 -0.89 -8.43
N ASN A 157 8.20 -1.09 -9.32
CA ASN A 157 9.59 -1.23 -8.94
C ASN A 157 10.11 0.15 -8.47
N PRO A 158 10.57 0.27 -7.23
CA PRO A 158 11.00 1.56 -6.68
C PRO A 158 12.26 2.14 -7.33
N SER A 159 13.05 1.30 -8.01
CA SER A 159 14.24 1.73 -8.75
C SER A 159 13.95 2.03 -10.23
N GLN A 160 12.80 1.60 -10.73
CA GLN A 160 12.41 1.76 -12.14
C GLN A 160 10.88 1.80 -12.22
N TRP A 161 10.30 2.98 -12.10
CA TRP A 161 8.85 3.18 -12.09
C TRP A 161 8.12 2.65 -13.34
N SER A 162 8.83 2.49 -14.46
CA SER A 162 8.27 1.87 -15.68
C SER A 162 7.92 0.40 -15.49
N MET A 163 8.56 -0.27 -14.52
CA MET A 163 8.30 -1.67 -14.22
C MET A 163 7.20 -1.80 -13.17
N ALA A 164 6.13 -2.48 -13.54
CA ALA A 164 4.97 -2.74 -12.70
C ALA A 164 4.68 -4.24 -12.60
N ALA A 165 4.22 -4.69 -11.43
CA ALA A 165 3.69 -6.03 -11.24
C ALA A 165 2.22 -5.95 -10.81
N VAL A 166 1.37 -6.68 -11.53
CA VAL A 166 -0.09 -6.75 -11.32
C VAL A 166 -0.46 -8.15 -10.88
N ALA A 167 -0.89 -8.30 -9.64
CA ALA A 167 -1.45 -9.56 -9.15
C ALA A 167 -2.91 -9.66 -9.51
N ARG A 168 -3.33 -10.84 -10.02
CA ARG A 168 -4.72 -11.17 -10.30
C ARG A 168 -5.12 -12.39 -9.48
N SER A 169 -5.95 -12.16 -8.46
CA SER A 169 -6.27 -13.19 -7.48
C SER A 169 -6.99 -14.37 -8.14
N PHE A 170 -8.02 -14.13 -8.92
CA PHE A 170 -8.77 -15.21 -9.60
C PHE A 170 -7.87 -16.09 -10.49
N SER A 171 -7.03 -15.46 -11.31
CA SER A 171 -6.15 -16.16 -12.26
C SER A 171 -4.94 -16.83 -11.59
N LYS A 172 -4.71 -16.58 -10.30
CA LYS A 172 -3.50 -17.02 -9.56
C LYS A 172 -2.24 -16.66 -10.33
N SER A 173 -2.15 -15.42 -10.75
CA SER A 173 -1.05 -14.95 -11.59
C SER A 173 -0.61 -13.55 -11.22
N ILE A 174 0.64 -13.25 -11.54
CA ILE A 174 1.21 -11.93 -11.44
C ILE A 174 1.83 -11.62 -12.78
N ASP A 175 1.27 -10.62 -13.46
CA ASP A 175 1.79 -10.14 -14.73
C ASP A 175 2.76 -9.00 -14.48
N VAL A 176 3.94 -9.09 -15.08
CA VAL A 176 5.00 -8.09 -14.95
C VAL A 176 5.15 -7.37 -16.28
N TYR A 177 5.14 -6.05 -16.19
CA TYR A 177 5.21 -5.16 -17.35
C TYR A 177 6.41 -4.21 -17.22
N ASP A 178 7.00 -3.82 -18.34
CA ASP A 178 7.84 -2.63 -18.46
C ASP A 178 7.11 -1.68 -19.42
N GLN A 179 6.53 -0.64 -18.87
CA GLN A 179 5.52 0.20 -19.50
C GLN A 179 4.35 -0.65 -20.05
N ASP A 180 4.09 -0.62 -21.35
CA ASP A 180 3.06 -1.39 -22.04
C ASP A 180 3.52 -2.78 -22.52
N ILE A 181 4.79 -3.12 -22.29
CA ILE A 181 5.37 -4.39 -22.71
C ILE A 181 5.20 -5.43 -21.61
N HIS A 182 4.46 -6.50 -21.91
CA HIS A 182 4.38 -7.67 -21.03
C HIS A 182 5.71 -8.43 -21.03
N LEU A 183 6.38 -8.47 -19.88
CA LEU A 183 7.67 -9.17 -19.72
C LEU A 183 7.47 -10.66 -19.42
N ARG A 184 6.62 -10.96 -18.46
CA ARG A 184 6.34 -12.34 -18.03
C ARG A 184 5.14 -12.43 -17.10
N THR A 185 4.59 -13.66 -16.98
CA THR A 185 3.59 -14.01 -15.98
C THR A 185 4.19 -15.00 -14.98
N LEU A 186 4.10 -14.68 -13.69
CA LEU A 186 4.42 -15.58 -12.59
C LEU A 186 3.15 -16.33 -12.20
N ARG A 187 3.22 -17.66 -12.09
CA ARG A 187 2.08 -18.49 -11.69
C ARG A 187 2.18 -18.83 -10.22
N THR A 188 1.24 -18.32 -9.43
CA THR A 188 1.13 -18.61 -8.00
C THR A 188 0.38 -19.91 -7.76
N LEU A 189 0.64 -20.57 -6.65
CA LEU A 189 -0.06 -21.80 -6.27
C LEU A 189 -1.45 -21.49 -5.69
N TRP A 190 -1.50 -20.42 -4.87
CA TRP A 190 -2.70 -19.94 -4.21
C TRP A 190 -3.10 -18.56 -4.72
N TYR A 191 -4.24 -18.06 -4.26
CA TYR A 191 -4.71 -16.72 -4.55
C TYR A 191 -3.74 -15.69 -3.96
N PRO A 192 -3.09 -14.85 -4.78
CA PRO A 192 -2.25 -13.77 -4.26
C PRO A 192 -3.13 -12.76 -3.51
N SER A 193 -2.63 -12.25 -2.39
CA SER A 193 -3.32 -11.31 -1.51
C SER A 193 -2.56 -10.00 -1.31
N SER A 194 -1.24 -10.00 -1.52
CA SER A 194 -0.40 -8.80 -1.48
C SER A 194 0.91 -9.05 -2.22
N LEU A 195 1.52 -7.99 -2.75
CA LEU A 195 2.80 -8.06 -3.42
C LEU A 195 3.62 -6.78 -3.17
N ASN A 196 4.94 -6.93 -3.16
CA ASN A 196 5.85 -5.80 -2.98
C ASN A 196 7.21 -6.08 -3.64
N PHE A 197 7.78 -5.09 -4.35
CA PHE A 197 9.16 -5.17 -4.78
C PHE A 197 10.09 -4.98 -3.58
N ILE A 198 11.13 -5.82 -3.48
CA ILE A 198 12.09 -5.75 -2.39
C ILE A 198 13.20 -4.78 -2.77
N GLN A 199 13.41 -3.75 -1.94
CA GLN A 199 14.49 -2.79 -2.09
C GLN A 199 15.80 -3.34 -1.50
N ASN A 200 16.94 -2.91 -2.03
CA ASN A 200 18.27 -3.02 -1.41
C ASN A 200 18.71 -4.44 -0.95
N LEU A 201 18.51 -5.45 -1.77
CA LEU A 201 19.28 -6.68 -1.59
C LEU A 201 20.73 -6.43 -2.02
N SER A 202 21.55 -5.94 -1.10
CA SER A 202 22.91 -5.42 -1.28
C SER A 202 23.94 -6.43 -1.83
N HIS A 203 23.54 -7.63 -2.20
CA HIS A 203 24.41 -8.66 -2.77
C HIS A 203 24.11 -9.00 -4.23
N VAL A 204 23.12 -8.38 -4.85
CA VAL A 204 22.78 -8.64 -6.24
C VAL A 204 22.78 -7.31 -6.99
N ASN A 205 23.82 -7.11 -7.78
CA ASN A 205 24.06 -5.91 -8.59
C ASN A 205 22.81 -5.11 -8.98
N GLY A 206 22.53 -4.05 -8.24
CA GLY A 206 21.98 -2.78 -8.69
C GLY A 206 20.51 -2.70 -9.04
N SER A 207 19.70 -3.75 -9.19
CA SER A 207 18.29 -3.62 -9.57
C SER A 207 17.37 -4.45 -8.70
N SER A 208 16.28 -3.82 -8.24
CA SER A 208 15.20 -4.44 -7.47
C SER A 208 14.32 -5.32 -8.37
N ASN A 209 14.84 -6.44 -8.84
CA ASN A 209 14.09 -7.38 -9.69
C ASN A 209 13.47 -8.53 -8.88
N ILE A 210 13.34 -8.36 -7.57
CA ILE A 210 12.79 -9.37 -6.69
C ILE A 210 11.44 -8.90 -6.17
N VAL A 211 10.45 -9.77 -6.30
CA VAL A 211 9.09 -9.53 -5.83
C VAL A 211 8.77 -10.52 -4.70
N ALA A 212 8.29 -10.00 -3.58
CA ALA A 212 7.70 -10.76 -2.51
C ALA A 212 6.18 -10.79 -2.68
N VAL A 213 5.58 -11.97 -2.51
CA VAL A 213 4.15 -12.18 -2.71
C VAL A 213 3.61 -13.01 -1.56
N THR A 214 2.51 -12.58 -0.96
CA THR A 214 1.71 -13.43 -0.08
C THR A 214 0.63 -14.13 -0.89
N GLU A 215 0.56 -15.46 -0.76
CA GLU A 215 -0.42 -16.30 -1.41
C GLU A 215 -0.88 -17.41 -0.45
N GLY A 216 -2.15 -17.42 -0.07
CA GLY A 216 -2.64 -18.33 0.97
C GLY A 216 -1.83 -18.18 2.27
N CYS A 217 -1.32 -19.28 2.83
CA CYS A 217 -0.46 -19.29 4.02
C CYS A 217 1.04 -19.19 3.70
N GLN A 218 1.42 -18.70 2.53
CA GLN A 218 2.81 -18.71 2.05
C GLN A 218 3.29 -17.32 1.69
N LEU A 219 4.58 -17.07 1.98
CA LEU A 219 5.36 -15.99 1.39
C LEU A 219 6.22 -16.59 0.28
N THR A 220 6.06 -16.12 -0.94
CA THR A 220 6.86 -16.54 -2.08
C THR A 220 7.71 -15.38 -2.58
N ILE A 221 8.94 -15.71 -2.96
CA ILE A 221 9.94 -14.75 -3.42
C ILE A 221 10.33 -15.10 -4.84
N TRP A 222 10.23 -14.14 -5.73
CA TRP A 222 10.42 -14.30 -7.16
C TRP A 222 11.53 -13.39 -7.67
N ASP A 223 12.49 -13.94 -8.40
CA ASP A 223 13.49 -13.15 -9.14
C ASP A 223 13.09 -13.08 -10.63
N LEU A 224 12.78 -11.87 -11.08
CA LEU A 224 12.33 -11.64 -12.46
C LEU A 224 13.37 -11.92 -13.53
N ARG A 225 14.66 -12.04 -13.16
CA ARG A 225 15.77 -12.36 -14.07
C ARG A 225 15.91 -13.85 -14.30
N MET A 226 15.48 -14.67 -13.35
CA MET A 226 15.60 -16.12 -13.42
C MET A 226 14.54 -16.72 -14.35
N LYS A 227 14.98 -17.65 -15.22
CA LYS A 227 14.09 -18.45 -16.07
C LYS A 227 13.71 -19.79 -15.42
N GLU A 228 14.63 -20.31 -14.61
CA GLU A 228 14.45 -21.58 -13.90
C GLU A 228 13.32 -21.47 -12.88
N ASN A 229 12.57 -22.55 -12.67
CA ASN A 229 11.41 -22.62 -11.79
C ASN A 229 10.40 -21.45 -11.96
N GLY A 230 10.32 -20.87 -13.17
CA GLY A 230 9.49 -19.70 -13.44
C GLY A 230 9.92 -18.43 -12.72
N GLY A 231 11.12 -18.42 -12.09
CA GLY A 231 11.65 -17.31 -11.29
C GLY A 231 11.42 -17.44 -9.80
N LEU A 232 10.78 -18.52 -9.31
CA LEU A 232 10.59 -18.75 -7.88
C LEU A 232 11.92 -19.06 -7.19
N LEU A 233 12.33 -18.18 -6.26
CA LEU A 233 13.53 -18.35 -5.43
C LEU A 233 13.25 -19.13 -4.16
N HIS A 234 12.26 -18.66 -3.39
CA HIS A 234 11.93 -19.21 -2.09
C HIS A 234 10.43 -19.30 -1.88
N ARG A 235 10.03 -20.30 -1.12
CA ARG A 235 8.68 -20.46 -0.59
C ARG A 235 8.78 -20.71 0.90
N ILE A 236 8.25 -19.78 1.69
CA ILE A 236 8.21 -19.85 3.14
C ILE A 236 6.77 -20.11 3.53
N CYS A 237 6.52 -21.31 4.07
CA CYS A 237 5.19 -21.70 4.50
C CYS A 237 4.96 -21.28 5.94
N GLY A 238 3.84 -20.63 6.21
CA GLY A 238 3.27 -20.43 7.54
C GLY A 238 2.51 -21.66 8.03
N SER A 239 1.82 -21.51 9.15
CA SER A 239 0.94 -22.54 9.65
C SER A 239 -0.24 -22.77 8.70
N VAL A 240 -0.71 -24.00 8.58
CA VAL A 240 -1.87 -24.33 7.75
C VAL A 240 -3.11 -23.62 8.31
N GLY A 241 -3.77 -22.84 7.46
CA GLY A 241 -4.96 -22.07 7.83
C GLY A 241 -4.68 -20.60 8.17
N ASP A 242 -3.44 -20.21 8.40
CA ASP A 242 -3.06 -18.82 8.70
C ASP A 242 -2.77 -18.05 7.39
N ILE A 243 -3.83 -17.53 6.78
CA ILE A 243 -3.72 -16.79 5.51
C ILE A 243 -2.93 -15.51 5.74
N LEU A 244 -1.94 -15.25 4.87
CA LEU A 244 -1.18 -14.02 4.84
C LEU A 244 -1.89 -12.99 3.94
N TYR A 245 -2.15 -11.79 4.44
CA TYR A 245 -2.86 -10.74 3.70
C TYR A 245 -1.97 -9.57 3.29
N ALA A 246 -0.88 -9.33 3.99
CA ALA A 246 -0.04 -8.17 3.76
C ALA A 246 1.44 -8.51 3.71
N VAL A 247 2.16 -7.86 2.79
CA VAL A 247 3.62 -7.87 2.71
C VAL A 247 4.14 -6.47 2.41
N CYS A 248 5.20 -6.07 3.09
CA CYS A 248 5.94 -4.86 2.78
C CYS A 248 7.44 -5.05 2.98
N SER A 249 8.25 -4.20 2.37
CA SER A 249 9.70 -4.18 2.55
C SER A 249 10.18 -2.85 3.15
N SER A 250 11.22 -2.91 3.99
CA SER A 250 11.89 -1.72 4.51
C SER A 250 12.98 -1.24 3.55
N SER A 251 13.42 0.01 3.74
CA SER A 251 14.59 0.58 3.05
C SER A 251 15.88 -0.20 3.31
N THR A 252 15.95 -0.96 4.41
CA THR A 252 17.09 -1.84 4.76
C THR A 252 16.96 -3.25 4.17
N GLY A 253 15.88 -3.54 3.44
CA GLY A 253 15.61 -4.81 2.78
C GLY A 253 14.87 -5.83 3.62
N ASN A 254 14.57 -5.58 4.91
CA ASN A 254 13.75 -6.48 5.71
C ASN A 254 12.34 -6.59 5.14
N ILE A 255 11.74 -7.78 5.24
CA ILE A 255 10.41 -8.07 4.74
C ILE A 255 9.49 -8.36 5.91
N ALA A 256 8.38 -7.63 5.99
CA ALA A 256 7.33 -7.89 6.96
C ALA A 256 6.15 -8.58 6.29
N VAL A 257 5.60 -9.57 6.95
CA VAL A 257 4.35 -10.23 6.56
C VAL A 257 3.41 -10.36 7.74
N ALA A 258 2.11 -10.30 7.48
CA ALA A 258 1.08 -10.53 8.47
C ALA A 258 -0.22 -11.00 7.83
N GLY A 259 -1.14 -11.50 8.65
CA GLY A 259 -2.42 -11.99 8.15
C GLY A 259 -3.39 -12.41 9.25
N ALA A 260 -4.07 -13.53 9.04
CA ALA A 260 -5.13 -14.06 9.89
C ALA A 260 -4.67 -14.45 11.29
N ASP A 261 -3.40 -14.84 11.44
CA ASP A 261 -2.80 -15.19 12.74
C ASP A 261 -2.52 -13.99 13.65
N ARG A 262 -2.76 -12.74 13.14
CA ARG A 262 -2.56 -11.49 13.90
C ARG A 262 -1.12 -11.29 14.37
N THR A 263 -0.18 -11.88 13.64
CA THR A 263 1.25 -11.85 13.92
C THR A 263 1.98 -11.08 12.84
N VAL A 264 2.86 -10.17 13.25
CA VAL A 264 3.81 -9.55 12.33
C VAL A 264 5.11 -10.33 12.39
N THR A 265 5.49 -10.94 11.26
CA THR A 265 6.77 -11.66 11.13
C THR A 265 7.70 -10.87 10.22
N ILE A 266 8.91 -10.61 10.71
CA ILE A 266 9.96 -9.91 9.96
C ILE A 266 11.01 -10.93 9.53
N TYR A 267 11.31 -10.94 8.22
CA TYR A 267 12.33 -11.80 7.63
C TYR A 267 13.58 -11.03 7.21
N ASP A 268 14.73 -11.68 7.40
CA ASP A 268 16.00 -11.24 6.80
C ASP A 268 16.16 -11.89 5.42
N PRO A 269 16.17 -11.11 4.33
CA PRO A 269 16.30 -11.65 2.97
C PRO A 269 17.67 -12.27 2.68
N ARG A 270 18.68 -12.02 3.52
CA ARG A 270 20.01 -12.64 3.38
C ARG A 270 20.01 -14.11 3.73
N ARG A 271 19.13 -14.48 4.68
CA ARG A 271 19.03 -15.85 5.22
C ARG A 271 17.65 -16.46 5.04
N TRP A 272 16.68 -15.67 4.64
CA TRP A 272 15.26 -16.05 4.56
C TRP A 272 14.72 -16.65 5.87
N SER A 273 15.27 -16.16 6.99
CA SER A 273 14.88 -16.55 8.33
C SER A 273 14.13 -15.44 9.04
N ALA A 274 13.20 -15.82 9.92
CA ALA A 274 12.50 -14.86 10.75
C ALA A 274 13.47 -14.19 11.75
N LEU A 275 13.55 -12.86 11.70
CA LEU A 275 14.27 -12.03 12.67
C LEU A 275 13.45 -11.81 13.93
N SER A 276 12.14 -11.64 13.76
CA SER A 276 11.21 -11.38 14.85
C SER A 276 9.82 -11.88 14.49
N ARG A 277 9.07 -12.27 15.50
CA ARG A 277 7.65 -12.60 15.42
C ARG A 277 6.92 -11.89 16.55
N TRP A 278 6.16 -10.88 16.20
CA TRP A 278 5.30 -10.16 17.14
C TRP A 278 3.91 -10.78 17.12
N VAL A 279 3.74 -11.77 18.02
CA VAL A 279 2.55 -12.63 18.06
C VAL A 279 1.38 -11.88 18.69
N HIS A 280 0.18 -12.03 18.10
CA HIS A 280 -1.07 -11.44 18.57
C HIS A 280 -0.99 -9.93 18.82
N CYS A 281 -0.24 -9.21 18.00
CA CYS A 281 -0.07 -7.77 18.13
C CYS A 281 -1.34 -6.97 17.81
N SER A 282 -2.26 -7.54 17.06
CA SER A 282 -3.58 -6.96 16.74
C SER A 282 -4.71 -7.78 17.38
N LYS A 283 -5.85 -7.14 17.62
CA LYS A 283 -7.06 -7.80 18.10
C LYS A 283 -7.69 -8.70 17.03
N TYR A 284 -7.63 -8.25 15.77
CA TYR A 284 -8.18 -8.92 14.61
C TYR A 284 -7.09 -9.12 13.54
N GLU A 285 -7.48 -9.69 12.42
CA GLU A 285 -6.62 -9.96 11.28
C GLU A 285 -5.91 -8.70 10.76
N ILE A 286 -4.69 -8.85 10.30
CA ILE A 286 -3.87 -7.75 9.80
C ILE A 286 -3.93 -7.76 8.28
N THR A 287 -4.35 -6.64 7.69
CA THR A 287 -4.57 -6.50 6.26
C THR A 287 -3.69 -5.45 5.59
N GLY A 288 -2.98 -4.63 6.37
CA GLY A 288 -2.04 -3.65 5.86
C GLY A 288 -0.78 -3.52 6.71
N LEU A 289 0.35 -3.33 6.05
CA LEU A 289 1.66 -3.12 6.66
C LEU A 289 2.44 -2.03 5.93
N ALA A 290 3.17 -1.21 6.68
CA ALA A 290 4.16 -0.30 6.13
C ALA A 290 5.30 -0.07 7.12
N PHE A 291 6.56 -0.14 6.67
CA PHE A 291 7.68 0.29 7.51
C PHE A 291 7.77 1.82 7.58
N SER A 292 8.25 2.32 8.71
CA SER A 292 8.62 3.72 8.85
C SER A 292 9.76 4.08 7.92
N SER A 293 9.70 5.27 7.31
CA SER A 293 10.80 5.85 6.53
C SER A 293 11.83 6.54 7.42
N ILE A 294 11.45 6.91 8.65
CA ILE A 294 12.31 7.58 9.63
C ILE A 294 13.24 6.56 10.31
N ASP A 295 12.67 5.45 10.78
CA ASP A 295 13.44 4.38 11.44
C ASP A 295 12.78 3.02 11.14
N SER A 296 13.49 2.15 10.42
CA SER A 296 13.02 0.82 10.00
C SER A 296 12.76 -0.16 11.17
N ASN A 297 13.05 0.22 12.42
CA ASN A 297 12.61 -0.54 13.60
C ASN A 297 11.13 -0.34 13.93
N TYR A 298 10.49 0.66 13.32
CA TYR A 298 9.06 0.90 13.47
C TYR A 298 8.29 0.38 12.26
N ILE A 299 7.11 -0.14 12.56
CA ILE A 299 6.17 -0.62 11.57
C ILE A 299 4.77 -0.10 11.88
N TYR A 300 4.05 0.28 10.84
CA TYR A 300 2.63 0.60 10.88
C TYR A 300 1.84 -0.63 10.50
N VAL A 301 0.86 -0.96 11.32
CA VAL A 301 0.04 -2.16 11.19
C VAL A 301 -1.42 -1.73 11.12
N GLN A 302 -2.12 -2.16 10.09
CA GLN A 302 -3.55 -1.93 9.92
C GLN A 302 -4.28 -3.25 10.09
N GLY A 303 -5.24 -3.26 11.01
CA GLY A 303 -6.16 -4.36 11.25
C GLY A 303 -7.47 -4.21 10.48
N VAL A 304 -8.17 -5.30 10.31
CA VAL A 304 -9.51 -5.30 9.69
C VAL A 304 -10.56 -4.56 10.54
N ASP A 305 -10.28 -4.39 11.84
CA ASP A 305 -11.16 -3.80 12.86
C ASP A 305 -11.04 -2.28 13.00
N TYR A 306 -10.67 -1.57 11.96
CA TYR A 306 -10.50 -0.11 11.95
C TYR A 306 -9.26 0.40 12.68
N GLU A 307 -8.50 -0.42 13.42
CA GLU A 307 -7.31 0.01 14.13
C GLU A 307 -6.11 0.10 13.19
N VAL A 308 -5.39 1.21 13.30
CA VAL A 308 -4.02 1.37 12.79
C VAL A 308 -3.13 1.71 13.96
N PHE A 309 -2.00 1.03 14.10
CA PHE A 309 -1.05 1.36 15.14
C PHE A 309 0.40 1.41 14.60
N CYS A 310 1.21 2.21 15.28
CA CYS A 310 2.66 2.23 15.14
C CYS A 310 3.29 1.40 16.25
N GLY A 311 4.25 0.57 15.93
CA GLY A 311 4.96 -0.21 16.95
C GLY A 311 6.40 -0.53 16.60
N GLN A 312 7.18 -0.83 17.63
CA GLN A 312 8.55 -1.30 17.53
C GLN A 312 8.55 -2.83 17.42
N TRP A 313 8.83 -3.34 16.23
CA TRP A 313 8.72 -4.78 15.99
C TRP A 313 9.77 -5.62 16.74
N ARG A 314 10.96 -5.06 17.07
CA ARG A 314 11.98 -5.76 17.85
C ARG A 314 11.57 -5.92 19.32
N GLU A 315 10.91 -4.90 19.86
CA GLU A 315 10.50 -4.85 21.26
C GLU A 315 9.08 -5.38 21.47
N SER A 316 8.38 -5.67 20.36
CA SER A 316 6.98 -6.10 20.37
C SER A 316 6.08 -5.14 21.16
N SER A 317 6.32 -3.82 21.02
CA SER A 317 5.64 -2.78 21.77
C SER A 317 4.89 -1.79 20.85
N LYS A 318 3.64 -1.47 21.20
CA LYS A 318 2.86 -0.42 20.54
C LYS A 318 3.28 0.95 21.08
N VAL A 319 3.35 1.94 20.19
CA VAL A 319 3.73 3.33 20.51
C VAL A 319 2.50 4.21 20.56
N PHE A 320 1.67 4.16 19.53
CA PHE A 320 0.39 4.83 19.45
C PHE A 320 -0.54 4.09 18.48
N SER A 321 -1.82 4.38 18.57
CA SER A 321 -2.83 3.86 17.66
C SER A 321 -3.87 4.92 17.33
N PHE A 322 -4.58 4.74 16.22
CA PHE A 322 -5.82 5.46 15.93
C PHE A 322 -6.83 4.50 15.31
N ARG A 323 -8.09 4.93 15.27
CA ARG A 323 -9.17 4.12 14.73
C ARG A 323 -9.94 4.89 13.67
N GLY A 324 -10.26 4.18 12.59
CA GLY A 324 -11.28 4.60 11.65
C GLY A 324 -12.68 4.50 12.25
N ASP A 325 -13.67 4.95 11.52
CA ASP A 325 -15.07 4.89 11.89
C ASP A 325 -15.84 3.74 11.23
N SER A 326 -15.22 3.09 10.25
CA SER A 326 -15.75 1.92 9.53
C SER A 326 -14.63 1.13 8.86
N ASN A 327 -14.96 0.11 8.06
CA ASN A 327 -13.99 -0.74 7.38
C ASN A 327 -13.06 0.06 6.46
N TRP A 328 -11.78 -0.31 6.45
CA TRP A 328 -10.80 0.28 5.58
C TRP A 328 -10.95 -0.23 4.15
N LEU A 329 -11.16 0.66 3.20
CA LEU A 329 -11.07 0.41 1.76
C LEU A 329 -9.66 0.65 1.24
N GLY A 330 -8.92 1.54 1.89
CA GLY A 330 -7.56 1.86 1.55
C GLY A 330 -6.72 2.25 2.75
N PHE A 331 -5.47 1.79 2.76
CA PHE A 331 -4.45 2.18 3.71
C PHE A 331 -3.12 2.32 2.96
N SER A 332 -2.46 3.43 3.14
CA SER A 332 -1.17 3.70 2.49
C SER A 332 -0.31 4.62 3.34
N LYS A 333 0.99 4.59 3.08
CA LYS A 333 1.99 5.49 3.63
C LYS A 333 2.70 6.22 2.49
N CYS A 334 2.99 7.49 2.68
CA CYS A 334 3.82 8.24 1.73
C CYS A 334 5.19 7.55 1.58
N SER A 335 5.74 7.49 0.37
CA SER A 335 6.96 6.74 0.06
C SER A 335 8.16 7.18 0.90
N ASN A 336 8.38 8.47 1.00
CA ASN A 336 9.58 9.08 1.61
C ASN A 336 9.34 9.73 2.99
N ARG A 337 8.10 9.71 3.49
CA ARG A 337 7.70 10.35 4.75
C ARG A 337 6.73 9.45 5.51
N ASP A 338 6.68 9.63 6.81
CA ASP A 338 5.76 8.90 7.68
C ASP A 338 4.42 9.64 7.80
N VAL A 339 3.78 9.86 6.65
CA VAL A 339 2.39 10.30 6.59
C VAL A 339 1.55 9.12 6.15
N LEU A 340 0.57 8.76 6.97
CA LEU A 340 -0.32 7.64 6.76
C LEU A 340 -1.67 8.14 6.27
N GLY A 341 -2.25 7.44 5.32
CA GLY A 341 -3.62 7.66 4.87
C GLY A 341 -4.47 6.42 5.09
N GLY A 342 -5.68 6.63 5.56
CA GLY A 342 -6.71 5.59 5.65
C GLY A 342 -8.01 6.11 5.03
N TRP A 343 -8.67 5.31 4.19
CA TRP A 343 -9.96 5.60 3.63
C TRP A 343 -10.94 4.50 4.01
N SER A 344 -12.07 4.89 4.57
CA SER A 344 -13.10 4.00 5.07
C SER A 344 -14.37 4.00 4.22
N ASP A 345 -15.15 2.93 4.31
CA ASP A 345 -16.42 2.78 3.59
C ASP A 345 -17.52 3.75 4.04
N SER A 346 -17.32 4.45 5.15
CA SER A 346 -18.16 5.60 5.57
C SER A 346 -17.94 6.85 4.71
N GLY A 347 -16.92 6.87 3.82
CA GLY A 347 -16.50 8.07 3.09
C GLY A 347 -15.55 8.96 3.88
N SER A 348 -15.03 8.51 5.02
CA SER A 348 -14.05 9.26 5.81
C SER A 348 -12.62 8.95 5.39
N ILE A 349 -11.80 10.00 5.28
CA ILE A 349 -10.35 9.91 5.09
C ILE A 349 -9.66 10.34 6.37
N PHE A 350 -8.69 9.55 6.80
CA PHE A 350 -7.84 9.83 7.95
C PHE A 350 -6.41 10.07 7.45
N VAL A 351 -5.78 11.14 7.90
CA VAL A 351 -4.38 11.47 7.60
C VAL A 351 -3.62 11.67 8.90
N ALA A 352 -2.60 10.87 9.14
CA ALA A 352 -1.73 10.98 10.32
C ALA A 352 -0.32 11.39 9.89
N ASP A 353 0.21 12.49 10.45
CA ASP A 353 1.60 12.92 10.29
C ASP A 353 2.41 12.42 11.47
N VAL A 354 3.49 11.66 11.19
CA VAL A 354 4.36 11.06 12.19
C VAL A 354 5.77 11.62 12.03
N VAL A 355 6.37 12.01 13.13
CA VAL A 355 7.68 12.63 13.15
C VAL A 355 8.58 11.97 14.20
N ALA A 356 9.88 12.17 14.07
CA ALA A 356 10.81 11.87 15.15
C ALA A 356 10.60 12.87 16.30
N LYS A 357 10.41 12.36 17.50
CA LYS A 357 10.35 13.20 18.71
C LYS A 357 11.66 13.98 18.83
N ARG A 358 11.56 15.28 18.94
CA ARG A 358 12.70 16.12 19.28
C ARG A 358 12.89 16.08 20.79
N ASP A 359 14.10 15.72 21.21
CA ASP A 359 14.52 15.79 22.62
C ASP A 359 14.48 17.22 23.13
#